data_d377635bd9a7bea46cccf4791c8fbc12
#
_entry.id   d377635bd9a7bea46cccf4791c8fbc12
#
_cell.length_a   1.000
_cell.length_b   1.000
_cell.length_c   1.000
_cell.angle_alpha   90.00
_cell.angle_beta   90.00
_cell.angle_gamma   90.00
#
_symmetry.space_group_name_H-M   'P 1'
#
loop_
_entity.id
_entity.type
_entity.pdbx_description
1 polymer ?
#
loop_
_entity_poly.entity_id
_entity_poly.type
_entity_poly.pdbx_seq_one_letter_code
_entity_poly.pdbx_strand_id
1 'polypeptide(L)'
;MTGSDVFRAGDVLNGYRLLEDFRVVGAGLSEWTFAERGGREFFIKRFLSPTYPEADAPGSERIKEKKRARCAAFEAHHRGIQAAMAPLTTYGGNLIATLDFFRIGAKYYKVTEKVDVAGLQTRDVAALDFPTQLVLLKTVAHSLKILHDLRIVHSDLKPSNVLVKRTELGYTTKLIDFDSSYIAGNPPPPEEIVGTMNYYSPELVRYIQGAAAPGELTEASDIFALGLIYAEYLTGAMPPFDPAHHEPAIAVLHGQPLKLGPSRAPTSITDLVERMLLPDPAARPSVAQVHATLMSLRGGAAPSTTARAPIPIRPPVVPRDSATTAATTSSPTPGTRRVSGGTPSVLRGKGVRIAGRTTATGAPVPAASASSAPSAPHASASPHPTTSDHASERPGGRGRALLGKLLGKLDERRAR
;
A
#
# COMPACT_ATOMS: atom_id res chain seq x y z
N MET A 1 0.06 -26.91 24.68
CA MET A 1 1.08 -26.83 23.60
C MET A 1 1.19 -25.37 23.21
N THR A 2 2.10 -24.65 23.82
CA THR A 2 2.45 -23.27 23.47
C THR A 2 3.33 -23.33 22.22
N GLY A 3 2.67 -23.51 21.07
CA GLY A 3 3.34 -23.47 19.78
C GLY A 3 3.65 -22.01 19.46
N SER A 4 4.91 -21.68 19.40
CA SER A 4 5.41 -20.42 18.84
C SER A 4 4.79 -20.22 17.46
N ASP A 5 4.03 -19.12 17.25
CA ASP A 5 3.43 -18.68 15.98
C ASP A 5 4.50 -18.32 14.91
N VAL A 6 5.67 -18.93 14.96
CA VAL A 6 6.78 -18.68 14.05
C VAL A 6 6.75 -19.72 12.93
N PHE A 7 6.03 -19.38 11.86
CA PHE A 7 6.06 -20.16 10.63
C PHE A 7 7.31 -19.83 9.81
N ARG A 8 7.92 -20.86 9.22
CA ARG A 8 9.12 -20.81 8.38
C ARG A 8 8.85 -21.32 6.97
N ALA A 9 9.78 -21.09 6.08
CA ALA A 9 9.78 -21.71 4.75
C ALA A 9 9.69 -23.24 4.91
N GLY A 10 8.78 -23.85 4.11
CA GLY A 10 8.46 -25.28 4.16
C GLY A 10 7.29 -25.66 5.06
N ASP A 11 6.93 -24.83 6.07
CA ASP A 11 5.78 -25.09 6.94
C ASP A 11 4.46 -25.01 6.16
N VAL A 12 3.42 -25.69 6.67
CA VAL A 12 2.07 -25.66 6.11
C VAL A 12 1.15 -24.82 6.98
N LEU A 13 0.67 -23.71 6.41
CA LEU A 13 -0.25 -22.77 7.02
C LEU A 13 -1.63 -22.90 6.37
N ASN A 14 -2.61 -23.49 7.06
CA ASN A 14 -3.98 -23.72 6.53
C ASN A 14 -4.00 -24.39 5.15
N GLY A 15 -3.13 -25.39 4.93
CA GLY A 15 -3.02 -26.10 3.64
C GLY A 15 -2.16 -25.40 2.57
N TYR A 16 -1.58 -24.25 2.88
CA TYR A 16 -0.62 -23.53 2.05
C TYR A 16 0.80 -23.83 2.53
N ARG A 17 1.66 -24.39 1.68
CA ARG A 17 3.08 -24.61 1.97
C ARG A 17 3.86 -23.33 1.71
N LEU A 18 4.49 -22.78 2.73
CA LEU A 18 5.25 -21.55 2.65
C LEU A 18 6.51 -21.77 1.79
N LEU A 19 6.76 -20.86 0.85
CA LEU A 19 7.93 -20.90 -0.03
C LEU A 19 9.12 -20.14 0.56
N GLU A 20 8.85 -19.19 1.44
CA GLU A 20 9.86 -18.36 2.11
C GLU A 20 9.37 -17.94 3.50
N ASP A 21 10.28 -17.40 4.33
CA ASP A 21 9.94 -16.84 5.64
C ASP A 21 9.10 -15.58 5.47
N PHE A 22 8.25 -15.26 6.46
CA PHE A 22 7.52 -14.00 6.50
C PHE A 22 8.47 -12.81 6.55
N ARG A 23 8.18 -11.78 5.75
CA ARG A 23 8.93 -10.52 5.65
C ARG A 23 8.05 -9.34 6.03
N VAL A 24 8.61 -8.39 6.80
CA VAL A 24 7.95 -7.12 7.09
C VAL A 24 8.08 -6.19 5.90
N VAL A 25 7.00 -5.53 5.51
CA VAL A 25 7.00 -4.54 4.41
C VAL A 25 6.26 -3.27 4.82
N GLY A 26 6.76 -2.15 4.31
CA GLY A 26 6.16 -0.84 4.52
C GLY A 26 6.28 -0.35 5.96
N ALA A 27 5.21 0.26 6.48
CA ALA A 27 5.17 0.84 7.83
C ALA A 27 5.16 -0.20 8.98
N GLY A 28 5.41 -1.49 8.70
CA GLY A 28 5.47 -2.54 9.73
C GLY A 28 4.09 -2.94 10.29
N LEU A 29 3.01 -2.73 9.53
CA LEU A 29 1.65 -3.11 9.96
C LEU A 29 1.27 -4.54 9.59
N SER A 30 2.01 -5.17 8.69
CA SER A 30 1.81 -6.55 8.25
C SER A 30 3.12 -7.19 7.80
N GLU A 31 3.09 -8.50 7.71
CA GLU A 31 4.13 -9.32 7.11
C GLU A 31 3.53 -10.13 5.98
N TRP A 32 4.35 -10.55 5.04
CA TRP A 32 3.90 -11.34 3.91
C TRP A 32 4.91 -12.42 3.51
N THR A 33 4.42 -13.41 2.82
CA THR A 33 5.21 -14.48 2.21
C THR A 33 4.53 -14.99 0.95
N PHE A 34 5.25 -15.76 0.15
CA PHE A 34 4.65 -16.58 -0.90
C PHE A 34 4.44 -18.02 -0.40
N ALA A 35 3.41 -18.65 -0.92
CA ALA A 35 3.08 -20.04 -0.60
C ALA A 35 2.57 -20.79 -1.84
N GLU A 36 2.53 -22.11 -1.75
CA GLU A 36 2.03 -22.98 -2.83
C GLU A 36 0.93 -23.89 -2.29
N ARG A 37 -0.11 -24.12 -3.10
CA ARG A 37 -1.15 -25.11 -2.86
C ARG A 37 -1.66 -25.64 -4.20
N GLY A 38 -1.57 -26.97 -4.40
CA GLY A 38 -2.08 -27.60 -5.62
C GLY A 38 -1.42 -27.12 -6.91
N GLY A 39 -0.10 -26.87 -6.90
CA GLY A 39 0.65 -26.42 -8.05
C GLY A 39 0.45 -24.94 -8.42
N ARG A 40 -0.22 -24.16 -7.56
CA ARG A 40 -0.42 -22.71 -7.73
C ARG A 40 0.27 -21.93 -6.63
N GLU A 41 0.77 -20.76 -6.98
CA GLU A 41 1.41 -19.87 -6.03
C GLU A 41 0.44 -18.78 -5.54
N PHE A 42 0.58 -18.42 -4.27
CA PHE A 42 -0.27 -17.48 -3.55
C PHE A 42 0.60 -16.47 -2.81
N PHE A 43 0.03 -15.28 -2.60
CA PHE A 43 0.54 -14.27 -1.68
C PHE A 43 -0.24 -14.39 -0.38
N ILE A 44 0.47 -14.50 0.75
CA ILE A 44 -0.13 -14.55 2.08
C ILE A 44 0.32 -13.34 2.89
N LYS A 45 -0.64 -12.55 3.35
CA LYS A 45 -0.45 -11.43 4.28
C LYS A 45 -0.82 -11.85 5.68
N ARG A 46 0.09 -11.66 6.65
CA ARG A 46 -0.14 -11.83 8.08
C ARG A 46 -0.33 -10.47 8.73
N PHE A 47 -1.46 -10.23 9.38
CA PHE A 47 -1.74 -8.98 10.06
C PHE A 47 -1.07 -8.97 11.44
N LEU A 48 -0.38 -7.90 11.78
CA LEU A 48 0.23 -7.70 13.09
C LEU A 48 -0.76 -7.16 14.11
N SER A 49 -1.82 -6.50 13.68
CA SER A 49 -2.93 -5.99 14.48
C SER A 49 -4.23 -6.05 13.68
N PRO A 50 -5.37 -6.32 14.33
CA PRO A 50 -5.53 -6.67 15.74
C PRO A 50 -4.97 -8.06 16.06
N THR A 51 -4.66 -8.29 17.35
CA THR A 51 -4.24 -9.59 17.86
C THR A 51 -5.35 -10.16 18.73
N TYR A 52 -5.81 -11.37 18.41
CA TYR A 52 -6.87 -12.04 19.17
C TYR A 52 -6.33 -12.41 20.58
N PRO A 53 -7.05 -12.06 21.64
CA PRO A 53 -6.61 -12.41 23.00
C PRO A 53 -6.84 -13.90 23.26
N GLU A 54 -5.77 -14.63 23.52
CA GLU A 54 -5.83 -16.02 23.99
C GLU A 54 -6.36 -16.10 25.41
N ALA A 55 -6.75 -17.30 25.86
CA ALA A 55 -7.38 -17.48 27.17
C ALA A 55 -6.45 -17.05 28.32
N ASP A 56 -5.15 -17.36 28.20
CA ASP A 56 -4.09 -17.06 29.15
C ASP A 56 -3.43 -15.68 28.93
N ALA A 57 -3.89 -14.91 27.95
CA ALA A 57 -3.34 -13.58 27.67
C ALA A 57 -3.44 -12.66 28.91
N PRO A 58 -2.41 -11.86 29.21
CA PRO A 58 -2.44 -10.95 30.35
C PRO A 58 -3.48 -9.84 30.18
N GLY A 59 -4.05 -9.38 31.30
CA GLY A 59 -5.03 -8.30 31.37
C GLY A 59 -6.36 -8.70 31.96
N SER A 60 -7.16 -7.70 32.36
CA SER A 60 -8.50 -7.93 32.90
C SER A 60 -9.45 -8.44 31.81
N GLU A 61 -10.51 -9.15 32.22
CA GLU A 61 -11.54 -9.64 31.27
C GLU A 61 -12.17 -8.48 30.46
N ARG A 62 -12.36 -7.32 31.07
CA ARG A 62 -12.84 -6.12 30.36
C ARG A 62 -11.90 -5.71 29.20
N ILE A 63 -10.58 -5.81 29.40
CA ILE A 63 -9.60 -5.52 28.34
C ILE A 63 -9.64 -6.60 27.26
N LYS A 64 -9.72 -7.87 27.65
CA LYS A 64 -9.85 -9.00 26.73
C LYS A 64 -11.14 -8.88 25.90
N GLU A 65 -12.27 -8.53 26.52
CA GLU A 65 -13.54 -8.32 25.83
C GLU A 65 -13.46 -7.20 24.79
N LYS A 66 -12.87 -6.05 25.14
CA LYS A 66 -12.63 -4.96 24.18
C LYS A 66 -11.75 -5.40 23.01
N LYS A 67 -10.72 -6.22 23.26
CA LYS A 67 -9.89 -6.79 22.19
C LYS A 67 -10.67 -7.76 21.31
N ARG A 68 -11.52 -8.64 21.91
CA ARG A 68 -12.39 -9.55 21.15
C ARG A 68 -13.36 -8.80 20.25
N ALA A 69 -14.01 -7.74 20.77
CA ALA A 69 -14.92 -6.91 20.00
C ALA A 69 -14.21 -6.26 18.81
N ARG A 70 -12.98 -5.75 19.00
CA ARG A 70 -12.16 -5.21 17.89
C ARG A 70 -11.80 -6.29 16.88
N CYS A 71 -11.45 -7.49 17.31
CA CYS A 71 -11.18 -8.62 16.43
C CYS A 71 -12.43 -9.03 15.63
N ALA A 72 -13.59 -9.07 16.28
CA ALA A 72 -14.85 -9.39 15.61
C ALA A 72 -15.22 -8.35 14.54
N ALA A 73 -15.02 -7.06 14.81
CA ALA A 73 -15.22 -6.00 13.83
C ALA A 73 -14.25 -6.15 12.64
N PHE A 74 -12.98 -6.45 12.90
CA PHE A 74 -11.97 -6.71 11.88
C PHE A 74 -12.34 -7.93 10.99
N GLU A 75 -12.76 -9.03 11.61
CA GLU A 75 -13.22 -10.23 10.87
C GLU A 75 -14.46 -9.92 10.03
N ALA A 76 -15.46 -9.24 10.59
CA ALA A 76 -16.68 -8.87 9.89
C ALA A 76 -16.37 -7.99 8.67
N HIS A 77 -15.47 -7.01 8.82
CA HIS A 77 -15.02 -6.15 7.73
C HIS A 77 -14.41 -6.96 6.58
N HIS A 78 -13.38 -7.77 6.85
CA HIS A 78 -12.70 -8.54 5.81
C HIS A 78 -13.62 -9.56 5.14
N ARG A 79 -14.48 -10.26 5.91
CA ARG A 79 -15.48 -11.19 5.35
C ARG A 79 -16.54 -10.46 4.55
N GLY A 80 -16.96 -9.27 4.97
CA GLY A 80 -17.91 -8.43 4.23
C GLY A 80 -17.38 -8.02 2.86
N ILE A 81 -16.15 -7.52 2.79
CA ILE A 81 -15.50 -7.17 1.51
C ILE A 81 -15.27 -8.43 0.65
N GLN A 82 -14.81 -9.53 1.24
CA GLN A 82 -14.63 -10.79 0.51
C GLN A 82 -15.96 -11.28 -0.09
N ALA A 83 -17.05 -11.24 0.67
CA ALA A 83 -18.38 -11.65 0.19
C ALA A 83 -18.89 -10.72 -0.92
N ALA A 84 -18.73 -9.40 -0.78
CA ALA A 84 -19.11 -8.43 -1.80
C ALA A 84 -18.33 -8.62 -3.12
N MET A 85 -17.07 -9.05 -3.02
CA MET A 85 -16.20 -9.30 -4.20
C MET A 85 -16.30 -10.74 -4.74
N ALA A 86 -16.98 -11.66 -4.05
CA ALA A 86 -17.07 -13.08 -4.45
C ALA A 86 -17.53 -13.29 -5.91
N PRO A 87 -18.53 -12.53 -6.45
CA PRO A 87 -18.92 -12.66 -7.84
C PRO A 87 -17.80 -12.37 -8.85
N LEU A 88 -16.80 -11.56 -8.44
CA LEU A 88 -15.70 -11.12 -9.30
C LEU A 88 -14.59 -12.16 -9.40
N THR A 89 -14.46 -13.06 -8.43
CA THR A 89 -13.41 -14.09 -8.40
C THR A 89 -13.56 -15.12 -9.54
N THR A 90 -14.78 -15.29 -10.06
CA THR A 90 -15.09 -16.23 -11.16
C THR A 90 -14.53 -15.73 -12.50
N TYR A 91 -14.31 -14.42 -12.65
CA TYR A 91 -13.95 -13.81 -13.92
C TYR A 91 -12.46 -13.48 -14.07
N GLY A 92 -11.62 -13.82 -13.07
CA GLY A 92 -10.15 -13.72 -13.16
C GLY A 92 -9.60 -12.38 -13.66
N GLY A 93 -10.38 -11.31 -13.49
CA GLY A 93 -10.11 -10.00 -14.06
C GLY A 93 -8.86 -9.31 -13.50
N ASN A 94 -8.83 -7.99 -13.65
CA ASN A 94 -7.72 -7.18 -13.16
C ASN A 94 -7.85 -6.82 -11.67
N LEU A 95 -8.77 -7.45 -10.93
CA LEU A 95 -8.94 -7.32 -9.48
C LEU A 95 -8.40 -8.57 -8.78
N ILE A 96 -7.52 -8.40 -7.81
CA ILE A 96 -6.94 -9.48 -7.03
C ILE A 96 -7.73 -9.63 -5.72
N ALA A 97 -8.83 -10.36 -5.81
CA ALA A 97 -9.72 -10.59 -4.67
C ALA A 97 -9.09 -11.51 -3.60
N THR A 98 -9.58 -11.40 -2.38
CA THR A 98 -9.24 -12.30 -1.27
C THR A 98 -9.83 -13.69 -1.54
N LEU A 99 -8.96 -14.69 -1.65
CA LEU A 99 -9.33 -16.10 -1.84
C LEU A 99 -9.66 -16.77 -0.52
N ASP A 100 -8.88 -16.46 0.52
CA ASP A 100 -9.05 -17.04 1.84
C ASP A 100 -8.71 -16.01 2.93
N PHE A 101 -9.48 -16.04 4.03
CA PHE A 101 -9.26 -15.20 5.21
C PHE A 101 -9.53 -16.02 6.47
N PHE A 102 -8.52 -16.22 7.29
CA PHE A 102 -8.59 -17.09 8.47
C PHE A 102 -7.71 -16.58 9.61
N ARG A 103 -7.91 -17.18 10.79
CA ARG A 103 -7.11 -16.94 11.99
C ARG A 103 -6.44 -18.25 12.44
N ILE A 104 -5.16 -18.15 12.82
CA ILE A 104 -4.43 -19.20 13.51
C ILE A 104 -3.79 -18.57 14.75
N GLY A 105 -4.03 -19.18 15.91
CA GLY A 105 -3.62 -18.61 17.19
C GLY A 105 -4.18 -17.20 17.35
N ALA A 106 -3.32 -16.26 17.65
CA ALA A 106 -3.66 -14.85 17.84
C ALA A 106 -3.64 -14.02 16.54
N LYS A 107 -3.21 -14.57 15.40
CA LYS A 107 -2.93 -13.83 14.15
C LYS A 107 -3.94 -14.11 13.05
N TYR A 108 -4.22 -13.07 12.24
CA TYR A 108 -5.06 -13.14 11.05
C TYR A 108 -4.22 -13.20 9.79
N TYR A 109 -4.73 -13.93 8.81
CA TYR A 109 -4.08 -14.17 7.52
C TYR A 109 -5.06 -13.92 6.39
N LYS A 110 -4.57 -13.32 5.32
CA LYS A 110 -5.29 -13.13 4.05
C LYS A 110 -4.48 -13.75 2.93
N VAL A 111 -5.15 -14.49 2.06
CA VAL A 111 -4.56 -15.14 0.89
C VAL A 111 -5.13 -14.55 -0.37
N THR A 112 -4.26 -14.22 -1.32
CA THR A 112 -4.62 -13.81 -2.68
C THR A 112 -3.78 -14.58 -3.71
N GLU A 113 -4.12 -14.50 -4.99
CA GLU A 113 -3.25 -15.03 -6.03
C GLU A 113 -1.91 -14.27 -6.03
N LYS A 114 -0.81 -14.95 -6.33
CA LYS A 114 0.46 -14.32 -6.66
C LYS A 114 0.39 -13.73 -8.05
N VAL A 115 0.81 -12.49 -8.21
CA VAL A 115 0.87 -11.80 -9.50
C VAL A 115 2.32 -11.62 -9.92
N ASP A 116 2.65 -12.09 -11.13
CA ASP A 116 3.94 -11.78 -11.75
C ASP A 116 3.91 -10.35 -12.27
N VAL A 117 4.67 -9.49 -11.62
CA VAL A 117 4.72 -8.07 -11.94
C VAL A 117 5.82 -7.76 -12.95
N ALA A 118 5.61 -6.73 -13.77
CA ALA A 118 6.61 -6.27 -14.73
C ALA A 118 7.81 -5.54 -14.08
N GLY A 119 7.74 -5.26 -12.78
CA GLY A 119 8.78 -4.54 -12.04
C GLY A 119 8.90 -3.06 -12.39
N LEU A 120 7.95 -2.50 -13.16
CA LEU A 120 7.97 -1.10 -13.56
C LEU A 120 7.62 -0.19 -12.37
N GLN A 121 8.47 0.80 -12.15
CA GLN A 121 8.20 1.90 -11.25
C GLN A 121 7.39 3.00 -11.97
N THR A 122 6.80 3.92 -11.23
CA THR A 122 6.01 5.03 -11.79
C THR A 122 6.75 5.81 -12.89
N ARG A 123 8.04 6.09 -12.69
CA ARG A 123 8.90 6.75 -13.69
C ARG A 123 9.08 5.93 -14.97
N ASP A 124 9.11 4.60 -14.85
CA ASP A 124 9.27 3.71 -16.00
C ASP A 124 7.98 3.69 -16.81
N VAL A 125 6.81 3.73 -16.14
CA VAL A 125 5.49 3.89 -16.78
C VAL A 125 5.42 5.23 -17.52
N ALA A 126 5.88 6.32 -16.90
CA ALA A 126 5.92 7.64 -17.53
C ALA A 126 6.84 7.72 -18.75
N ALA A 127 7.85 6.85 -18.82
CA ALA A 127 8.75 6.75 -19.98
C ALA A 127 8.17 5.96 -21.17
N LEU A 128 7.09 5.18 -20.95
CA LEU A 128 6.41 4.45 -22.02
C LEU A 128 5.78 5.39 -23.05
N ASP A 129 5.49 4.89 -24.24
CA ASP A 129 4.72 5.62 -25.22
C ASP A 129 3.27 5.85 -24.76
N PHE A 130 2.64 6.91 -25.25
CA PHE A 130 1.28 7.27 -24.85
C PHE A 130 0.25 6.17 -25.14
N PRO A 131 0.26 5.46 -26.28
CA PRO A 131 -0.64 4.31 -26.51
C PRO A 131 -0.55 3.25 -25.41
N THR A 132 0.65 2.91 -24.96
CA THR A 132 0.87 1.95 -23.86
C THR A 132 0.40 2.52 -22.52
N GLN A 133 0.71 3.79 -22.20
CA GLN A 133 0.16 4.47 -21.02
C GLN A 133 -1.36 4.45 -21.03
N LEU A 134 -1.99 4.77 -22.18
CA LEU A 134 -3.45 4.77 -22.34
C LEU A 134 -4.07 3.39 -22.03
N VAL A 135 -3.42 2.29 -22.40
CA VAL A 135 -3.87 0.94 -22.02
C VAL A 135 -3.84 0.78 -20.50
N LEU A 136 -2.78 1.21 -19.83
CA LEU A 136 -2.70 1.14 -18.37
C LEU A 136 -3.79 1.99 -17.70
N LEU A 137 -4.01 3.24 -18.16
CA LEU A 137 -5.08 4.09 -17.63
C LEU A 137 -6.46 3.42 -17.81
N LYS A 138 -6.74 2.86 -18.99
CA LYS A 138 -8.00 2.15 -19.30
C LYS A 138 -8.21 0.95 -18.37
N THR A 139 -7.18 0.14 -18.16
CA THR A 139 -7.31 -1.08 -17.36
C THR A 139 -7.49 -0.79 -15.88
N VAL A 140 -6.84 0.26 -15.34
CA VAL A 140 -7.11 0.71 -13.96
C VAL A 140 -8.53 1.25 -13.81
N ALA A 141 -8.97 2.14 -14.74
CA ALA A 141 -10.33 2.68 -14.71
C ALA A 141 -11.39 1.57 -14.80
N HIS A 142 -11.16 0.55 -15.65
CA HIS A 142 -12.05 -0.60 -15.76
C HIS A 142 -12.15 -1.38 -14.45
N SER A 143 -11.00 -1.67 -13.82
CA SER A 143 -10.95 -2.36 -12.53
C SER A 143 -11.68 -1.59 -11.43
N LEU A 144 -11.43 -0.29 -11.36
CA LEU A 144 -12.08 0.56 -10.37
C LEU A 144 -13.59 0.71 -10.65
N LYS A 145 -14.00 0.72 -11.94
CA LYS A 145 -15.41 0.72 -12.31
C LYS A 145 -16.14 -0.50 -11.75
N ILE A 146 -15.55 -1.68 -11.85
CA ILE A 146 -16.14 -2.90 -11.30
C ILE A 146 -16.33 -2.80 -9.78
N LEU A 147 -15.39 -2.21 -9.04
CA LEU A 147 -15.56 -1.96 -7.61
C LEU A 147 -16.68 -0.95 -7.31
N HIS A 148 -16.70 0.15 -8.05
CA HIS A 148 -17.70 1.20 -7.85
C HIS A 148 -19.11 0.74 -8.25
N ASP A 149 -19.26 -0.16 -9.23
CA ASP A 149 -20.54 -0.80 -9.56
C ASP A 149 -21.08 -1.65 -8.38
N LEU A 150 -20.19 -2.13 -7.49
CA LEU A 150 -20.54 -2.80 -6.23
C LEU A 150 -20.62 -1.84 -5.04
N ARG A 151 -20.53 -0.54 -5.26
CA ARG A 151 -20.50 0.49 -4.22
C ARG A 151 -19.31 0.35 -3.25
N ILE A 152 -18.20 -0.28 -3.68
CA ILE A 152 -16.99 -0.44 -2.89
C ILE A 152 -16.03 0.70 -3.21
N VAL A 153 -15.61 1.44 -2.19
CA VAL A 153 -14.51 2.41 -2.23
C VAL A 153 -13.22 1.68 -1.86
N HIS A 154 -12.18 1.79 -2.69
CA HIS A 154 -10.89 1.16 -2.43
C HIS A 154 -10.15 1.77 -1.23
N SER A 155 -10.19 3.10 -1.14
CA SER A 155 -9.69 3.92 -0.02
C SER A 155 -8.17 3.98 0.19
N ASP A 156 -7.37 3.12 -0.45
CA ASP A 156 -5.89 3.17 -0.44
C ASP A 156 -5.31 3.01 -1.86
N LEU A 157 -5.94 3.73 -2.83
CA LEU A 157 -5.41 3.77 -4.19
C LEU A 157 -4.07 4.52 -4.23
N LYS A 158 -3.06 3.86 -4.76
CA LYS A 158 -1.70 4.38 -4.98
C LYS A 158 -0.97 3.53 -6.00
N PRO A 159 0.14 3.98 -6.60
CA PRO A 159 0.86 3.18 -7.61
C PRO A 159 1.28 1.78 -7.13
N SER A 160 1.66 1.62 -5.87
CA SER A 160 2.05 0.30 -5.33
C SER A 160 0.90 -0.69 -5.21
N ASN A 161 -0.36 -0.22 -5.23
CA ASN A 161 -1.57 -1.05 -5.23
C ASN A 161 -2.13 -1.26 -6.65
N VAL A 162 -1.45 -0.73 -7.68
CA VAL A 162 -1.73 -0.95 -9.10
C VAL A 162 -0.56 -1.70 -9.73
N LEU A 163 -0.61 -3.02 -9.70
CA LEU A 163 0.47 -3.84 -10.25
C LEU A 163 0.42 -3.83 -11.78
N VAL A 164 1.53 -3.46 -12.41
CA VAL A 164 1.67 -3.55 -13.87
C VAL A 164 2.17 -4.95 -14.21
N LYS A 165 1.40 -5.67 -15.03
CA LYS A 165 1.73 -7.02 -15.52
C LYS A 165 2.06 -6.96 -17.00
N ARG A 166 3.13 -7.65 -17.41
CA ARG A 166 3.45 -7.87 -18.82
C ARG A 166 2.57 -9.00 -19.38
N THR A 167 2.07 -8.83 -20.59
CA THR A 167 1.30 -9.82 -21.34
C THR A 167 1.92 -9.98 -22.72
N GLU A 168 1.47 -10.97 -23.48
CA GLU A 168 1.90 -11.17 -24.88
C GLU A 168 1.59 -9.96 -25.78
N LEU A 169 0.52 -9.24 -25.46
CA LEU A 169 0.05 -8.07 -26.21
C LEU A 169 0.53 -6.72 -25.67
N GLY A 170 1.44 -6.72 -24.67
CA GLY A 170 1.93 -5.50 -24.03
C GLY A 170 1.78 -5.51 -22.53
N TYR A 171 1.06 -4.56 -21.95
CA TYR A 171 0.89 -4.43 -20.50
C TYR A 171 -0.59 -4.36 -20.11
N THR A 172 -0.88 -4.80 -18.90
CA THR A 172 -2.16 -4.61 -18.20
C THR A 172 -1.91 -4.26 -16.75
N THR A 173 -2.96 -3.86 -16.03
CA THR A 173 -2.86 -3.59 -14.59
C THR A 173 -3.70 -4.57 -13.79
N LYS A 174 -3.26 -4.84 -12.57
CA LYS A 174 -4.02 -5.58 -11.55
C LYS A 174 -4.15 -4.70 -10.31
N LEU A 175 -5.38 -4.50 -9.83
CA LEU A 175 -5.66 -3.74 -8.61
C LEU A 175 -5.67 -4.69 -7.42
N ILE A 176 -4.94 -4.32 -6.36
CA ILE A 176 -4.70 -5.15 -5.17
C ILE A 176 -4.98 -4.38 -3.88
N ASP A 177 -5.01 -5.12 -2.78
CA ASP A 177 -5.02 -4.65 -1.39
C ASP A 177 -6.28 -3.85 -0.99
N PHE A 178 -7.38 -4.60 -0.86
CA PHE A 178 -8.70 -4.09 -0.45
C PHE A 178 -8.90 -4.04 1.09
N ASP A 179 -7.82 -4.00 1.89
CA ASP A 179 -7.93 -4.06 3.36
C ASP A 179 -8.57 -2.81 3.96
N SER A 180 -8.40 -1.67 3.32
CA SER A 180 -8.97 -0.39 3.72
C SER A 180 -10.31 -0.09 3.03
N SER A 181 -10.79 -0.99 2.16
CA SER A 181 -12.01 -0.76 1.37
C SER A 181 -13.25 -0.74 2.25
N TYR A 182 -14.26 0.03 1.84
CA TYR A 182 -15.55 0.11 2.55
C TYR A 182 -16.69 0.33 1.56
N ILE A 183 -17.92 0.13 2.01
CA ILE A 183 -19.11 0.47 1.22
C ILE A 183 -19.29 1.99 1.23
N ALA A 184 -19.48 2.60 0.07
CA ALA A 184 -19.63 4.04 -0.09
C ALA A 184 -20.67 4.63 0.87
N GLY A 185 -20.28 5.69 1.58
CA GLY A 185 -21.08 6.33 2.62
C GLY A 185 -20.99 5.67 4.00
N ASN A 186 -20.26 4.55 4.14
CA ASN A 186 -20.08 3.83 5.40
C ASN A 186 -18.60 3.52 5.68
N PRO A 187 -17.73 4.53 5.78
CA PRO A 187 -16.32 4.35 6.10
C PRO A 187 -16.15 3.85 7.54
N PRO A 188 -14.98 3.26 7.87
CA PRO A 188 -14.62 3.01 9.25
C PRO A 188 -14.49 4.33 10.03
N PRO A 189 -14.55 4.30 11.38
CA PRO A 189 -14.35 5.50 12.19
C PRO A 189 -13.04 6.22 11.86
N PRO A 190 -12.97 7.56 12.00
CA PRO A 190 -11.77 8.34 11.63
C PRO A 190 -10.47 7.84 12.24
N GLU A 191 -10.51 7.31 13.46
CA GLU A 191 -9.36 6.75 14.18
C GLU A 191 -8.89 5.40 13.62
N GLU A 192 -9.70 4.72 12.82
CA GLU A 192 -9.39 3.43 12.18
C GLU A 192 -9.02 3.59 10.71
N ILE A 193 -9.10 4.79 10.15
CA ILE A 193 -8.64 5.06 8.79
C ILE A 193 -7.13 4.81 8.70
N VAL A 194 -6.76 3.91 7.81
CA VAL A 194 -5.38 3.58 7.48
C VAL A 194 -5.19 3.69 5.98
N GLY A 195 -4.14 4.38 5.56
CA GLY A 195 -3.83 4.55 4.14
C GLY A 195 -2.61 5.45 3.93
N THR A 196 -2.39 5.86 2.71
CA THR A 196 -1.24 6.67 2.29
C THR A 196 -1.67 8.12 2.08
N MET A 197 -1.31 9.00 3.00
CA MET A 197 -1.79 10.40 3.07
C MET A 197 -1.61 11.17 1.76
N ASN A 198 -0.53 10.90 1.02
CA ASN A 198 -0.27 11.55 -0.28
C ASN A 198 -1.36 11.29 -1.34
N TYR A 199 -2.21 10.28 -1.14
CA TYR A 199 -3.29 9.93 -2.07
C TYR A 199 -4.68 10.13 -1.45
N TYR A 200 -4.77 10.67 -0.22
CA TYR A 200 -6.06 11.00 0.38
C TYR A 200 -6.77 12.08 -0.41
N SER A 201 -8.08 11.94 -0.50
CA SER A 201 -8.94 12.99 -1.06
C SER A 201 -9.20 14.11 -0.03
N PRO A 202 -9.56 15.33 -0.48
CA PRO A 202 -9.88 16.43 0.42
C PRO A 202 -10.99 16.10 1.44
N GLU A 203 -12.06 15.39 1.02
CA GLU A 203 -13.15 14.96 1.89
C GLU A 203 -12.72 13.90 2.89
N LEU A 204 -11.80 12.99 2.54
CA LEU A 204 -11.25 12.02 3.48
C LEU A 204 -10.41 12.71 4.56
N VAL A 205 -9.61 13.70 4.18
CA VAL A 205 -8.87 14.53 5.15
C VAL A 205 -9.83 15.25 6.09
N ARG A 206 -10.89 15.89 5.57
CA ARG A 206 -11.93 16.53 6.39
C ARG A 206 -12.63 15.55 7.33
N TYR A 207 -12.92 14.32 6.87
CA TYR A 207 -13.51 13.29 7.70
C TYR A 207 -12.61 12.89 8.87
N ILE A 208 -11.33 12.66 8.61
CA ILE A 208 -10.34 12.34 9.66
C ILE A 208 -10.23 13.48 10.69
N GLN A 209 -10.40 14.73 10.25
CA GLN A 209 -10.43 15.91 11.11
C GLN A 209 -11.76 16.11 11.85
N GLY A 210 -12.78 15.34 11.54
CA GLY A 210 -14.14 15.47 12.11
C GLY A 210 -14.95 16.61 11.49
N ALA A 211 -14.55 17.08 10.30
CA ALA A 211 -15.19 18.17 9.56
C ALA A 211 -16.03 17.71 8.36
N ALA A 212 -16.23 16.39 8.20
CA ALA A 212 -17.13 15.80 7.22
C ALA A 212 -17.89 14.62 7.84
N ALA A 213 -19.09 14.35 7.34
CA ALA A 213 -19.91 13.21 7.76
C ALA A 213 -19.52 11.92 7.01
N PRO A 214 -19.75 10.72 7.56
CA PRO A 214 -19.48 9.44 6.88
C PRO A 214 -20.09 9.36 5.47
N GLY A 215 -21.32 9.87 5.28
CA GLY A 215 -22.03 9.86 4.00
C GLY A 215 -21.38 10.69 2.89
N GLU A 216 -20.43 11.59 3.22
CA GLU A 216 -19.66 12.34 2.23
C GLU A 216 -18.53 11.52 1.59
N LEU A 217 -18.15 10.38 2.21
CA LEU A 217 -17.09 9.51 1.70
C LEU A 217 -17.67 8.49 0.72
N THR A 218 -17.70 8.88 -0.54
CA THR A 218 -18.22 8.11 -1.65
C THR A 218 -17.08 7.62 -2.55
N GLU A 219 -17.43 6.98 -3.66
CA GLU A 219 -16.50 6.55 -4.71
C GLU A 219 -15.69 7.72 -5.30
N ALA A 220 -16.15 8.95 -5.12
CA ALA A 220 -15.44 10.14 -5.57
C ALA A 220 -14.07 10.33 -4.87
N SER A 221 -13.88 9.74 -3.68
CA SER A 221 -12.57 9.73 -3.01
C SER A 221 -11.52 8.96 -3.82
N ASP A 222 -11.91 7.81 -4.37
CA ASP A 222 -11.03 7.03 -5.24
C ASP A 222 -10.73 7.75 -6.55
N ILE A 223 -11.65 8.56 -7.06
CA ILE A 223 -11.43 9.34 -8.30
C ILE A 223 -10.30 10.36 -8.10
N PHE A 224 -10.24 11.01 -6.94
CA PHE A 224 -9.14 11.92 -6.64
C PHE A 224 -7.79 11.19 -6.61
N ALA A 225 -7.71 10.06 -5.89
CA ALA A 225 -6.50 9.24 -5.83
C ALA A 225 -6.10 8.71 -7.22
N LEU A 226 -7.08 8.28 -8.04
CA LEU A 226 -6.85 7.84 -9.42
C LEU A 226 -6.31 9.00 -10.28
N GLY A 227 -6.79 10.23 -10.08
CA GLY A 227 -6.26 11.42 -10.75
C GLY A 227 -4.78 11.66 -10.45
N LEU A 228 -4.36 11.47 -9.20
CA LEU A 228 -2.95 11.55 -8.79
C LEU A 228 -2.11 10.44 -9.44
N ILE A 229 -2.60 9.19 -9.45
CA ILE A 229 -1.93 8.07 -10.13
C ILE A 229 -1.77 8.35 -11.62
N TYR A 230 -2.80 8.89 -12.28
CA TYR A 230 -2.74 9.23 -13.70
C TYR A 230 -1.73 10.34 -13.97
N ALA A 231 -1.67 11.36 -13.11
CA ALA A 231 -0.65 12.38 -13.22
C ALA A 231 0.75 11.79 -13.16
N GLU A 232 1.01 10.90 -12.19
CA GLU A 232 2.31 10.23 -12.06
C GLU A 232 2.62 9.30 -13.25
N TYR A 233 1.63 8.57 -13.78
CA TYR A 233 1.85 7.68 -14.93
C TYR A 233 2.12 8.46 -16.23
N LEU A 234 1.60 9.67 -16.35
CA LEU A 234 1.77 10.51 -17.52
C LEU A 234 3.02 11.40 -17.45
N THR A 235 3.45 11.81 -16.25
CA THR A 235 4.52 12.82 -16.08
C THR A 235 5.74 12.28 -15.30
N GLY A 236 5.60 11.16 -14.59
CA GLY A 236 6.62 10.62 -13.69
C GLY A 236 6.63 11.25 -12.29
N ALA A 237 5.72 12.19 -12.01
CA ALA A 237 5.67 12.91 -10.75
C ALA A 237 4.22 13.26 -10.35
N MET A 238 4.01 13.53 -9.06
CA MET A 238 2.79 14.16 -8.55
C MET A 238 2.56 15.52 -9.21
N PRO A 239 1.30 15.98 -9.35
CA PRO A 239 1.00 17.34 -9.71
C PRO A 239 1.75 18.32 -8.80
N PRO A 240 2.37 19.39 -9.31
CA PRO A 240 3.08 20.35 -8.48
C PRO A 240 2.13 21.12 -7.57
N PHE A 241 2.51 21.29 -6.32
CA PHE A 241 1.83 22.12 -5.32
C PHE A 241 2.87 22.74 -4.36
N ASP A 242 2.45 23.74 -3.56
CA ASP A 242 3.34 24.35 -2.58
C ASP A 242 3.78 23.31 -1.53
N PRO A 243 5.08 23.04 -1.40
CA PRO A 243 5.61 22.07 -0.44
C PRO A 243 5.21 22.36 1.02
N ALA A 244 4.81 23.58 1.35
CA ALA A 244 4.32 23.95 2.68
C ALA A 244 3.04 23.19 3.08
N HIS A 245 2.28 22.68 2.10
CA HIS A 245 1.08 21.89 2.35
C HIS A 245 1.35 20.42 2.66
N HIS A 246 2.54 19.90 2.34
CA HIS A 246 2.99 18.53 2.53
C HIS A 246 2.22 17.47 1.70
N GLU A 247 0.89 17.58 1.55
CA GLU A 247 0.06 16.64 0.78
C GLU A 247 -0.83 17.36 -0.24
N PRO A 248 -1.12 16.71 -1.39
CA PRO A 248 -1.96 17.29 -2.45
C PRO A 248 -3.35 17.69 -1.97
N ALA A 249 -4.00 16.86 -1.13
CA ALA A 249 -5.33 17.16 -0.60
C ALA A 249 -5.35 18.41 0.27
N ILE A 250 -4.30 18.64 1.05
CA ILE A 250 -4.17 19.84 1.90
C ILE A 250 -3.99 21.09 1.02
N ALA A 251 -3.19 21.00 -0.05
CA ALA A 251 -3.05 22.09 -1.02
C ALA A 251 -4.41 22.48 -1.63
N VAL A 252 -5.20 21.48 -2.04
CA VAL A 252 -6.55 21.68 -2.59
C VAL A 252 -7.49 22.32 -1.57
N LEU A 253 -7.49 21.85 -0.30
CA LEU A 253 -8.29 22.43 0.77
C LEU A 253 -7.93 23.89 1.08
N HIS A 254 -6.70 24.31 0.81
CA HIS A 254 -6.26 25.69 0.90
C HIS A 254 -6.46 26.50 -0.40
N GLY A 255 -7.22 25.96 -1.36
CA GLY A 255 -7.58 26.66 -2.58
C GLY A 255 -6.53 26.61 -3.69
N GLN A 256 -5.48 25.77 -3.56
CA GLN A 256 -4.50 25.57 -4.62
C GLN A 256 -4.99 24.46 -5.58
N PRO A 257 -5.32 24.78 -6.84
CA PRO A 257 -5.71 23.77 -7.81
C PRO A 257 -4.49 22.91 -8.20
N LEU A 258 -4.70 21.62 -8.33
CA LEU A 258 -3.68 20.72 -8.88
C LEU A 258 -3.79 20.70 -10.42
N LYS A 259 -2.67 20.95 -11.08
CA LYS A 259 -2.55 20.95 -12.53
C LYS A 259 -1.61 19.85 -12.99
N LEU A 260 -1.95 19.19 -14.09
CA LEU A 260 -1.06 18.20 -14.68
C LEU A 260 0.23 18.89 -15.17
N GLY A 261 1.37 18.33 -14.82
CA GLY A 261 2.65 18.76 -15.37
C GLY A 261 2.78 18.46 -16.87
N PRO A 262 3.87 18.89 -17.51
CA PRO A 262 4.12 18.61 -18.91
C PRO A 262 4.06 17.12 -19.22
N SER A 263 3.27 16.73 -20.20
CA SER A 263 3.11 15.33 -20.63
C SER A 263 2.92 15.22 -22.13
N ARG A 264 3.00 13.99 -22.65
CA ARG A 264 2.70 13.69 -24.07
C ARG A 264 1.22 13.41 -24.31
N ALA A 265 0.40 13.46 -23.26
CA ALA A 265 -1.02 13.17 -23.34
C ALA A 265 -1.76 14.28 -24.11
N PRO A 266 -2.81 13.93 -24.85
CA PRO A 266 -3.72 14.91 -25.46
C PRO A 266 -4.38 15.80 -24.40
N THR A 267 -4.76 17.02 -24.77
CA THR A 267 -5.44 17.98 -23.88
C THR A 267 -6.69 17.37 -23.22
N SER A 268 -7.44 16.53 -23.94
CA SER A 268 -8.61 15.84 -23.38
C SER A 268 -8.28 14.93 -22.18
N ILE A 269 -7.08 14.37 -22.12
CA ILE A 269 -6.60 13.60 -20.96
C ILE A 269 -6.14 14.54 -19.85
N THR A 270 -5.44 15.61 -20.18
CA THR A 270 -5.06 16.64 -19.20
C THR A 270 -6.30 17.18 -18.50
N ASP A 271 -7.32 17.59 -19.27
CA ASP A 271 -8.58 18.11 -18.75
C ASP A 271 -9.33 17.06 -17.91
N LEU A 272 -9.28 15.78 -18.31
CA LEU A 272 -9.88 14.70 -17.54
C LEU A 272 -9.20 14.57 -16.16
N VAL A 273 -7.87 14.49 -16.13
CA VAL A 273 -7.09 14.35 -14.90
C VAL A 273 -7.33 15.55 -13.97
N GLU A 274 -7.31 16.78 -14.50
CA GLU A 274 -7.55 17.98 -13.71
C GLU A 274 -8.97 18.01 -13.12
N ARG A 275 -9.99 17.54 -13.84
CA ARG A 275 -11.35 17.39 -13.31
C ARG A 275 -11.45 16.32 -12.22
N MET A 276 -10.66 15.25 -12.30
CA MET A 276 -10.60 14.23 -11.25
C MET A 276 -10.01 14.79 -9.95
N LEU A 277 -9.19 15.83 -10.02
CA LEU A 277 -8.50 16.47 -8.90
C LEU A 277 -9.26 17.68 -8.31
N LEU A 278 -10.49 17.91 -8.69
CA LEU A 278 -11.31 19.00 -8.16
C LEU A 278 -11.56 18.83 -6.66
N PRO A 279 -11.64 19.96 -5.90
CA PRO A 279 -11.92 19.93 -4.45
C PRO A 279 -13.29 19.35 -4.12
N ASP A 280 -14.32 19.69 -4.91
CA ASP A 280 -15.67 19.19 -4.72
C ASP A 280 -15.82 17.78 -5.29
N PRO A 281 -16.11 16.76 -4.44
CA PRO A 281 -16.34 15.39 -4.90
C PRO A 281 -17.45 15.26 -5.96
N ALA A 282 -18.51 16.08 -5.86
CA ALA A 282 -19.66 16.05 -6.78
C ALA A 282 -19.31 16.60 -8.18
N ALA A 283 -18.30 17.46 -8.29
CA ALA A 283 -17.82 18.01 -9.54
C ALA A 283 -16.85 17.07 -10.29
N ARG A 284 -16.35 16.01 -9.62
CA ARG A 284 -15.47 15.03 -10.25
C ARG A 284 -16.26 14.09 -11.17
N PRO A 285 -15.66 13.64 -12.28
CA PRO A 285 -16.30 12.62 -13.11
C PRO A 285 -16.44 11.30 -12.34
N SER A 286 -17.52 10.57 -12.57
CA SER A 286 -17.60 9.17 -12.08
C SER A 286 -16.57 8.31 -12.82
N VAL A 287 -16.21 7.16 -12.23
CA VAL A 287 -15.29 6.22 -12.89
C VAL A 287 -15.83 5.73 -14.24
N ALA A 288 -17.16 5.62 -14.38
CA ALA A 288 -17.79 5.26 -15.66
C ALA A 288 -17.54 6.34 -16.72
N GLN A 289 -17.62 7.62 -16.36
CA GLN A 289 -17.29 8.74 -17.25
C GLN A 289 -15.80 8.79 -17.58
N VAL A 290 -14.92 8.55 -16.59
CA VAL A 290 -13.47 8.43 -16.80
C VAL A 290 -13.19 7.31 -17.79
N HIS A 291 -13.73 6.11 -17.57
CA HIS A 291 -13.53 4.96 -18.44
C HIS A 291 -14.06 5.23 -19.86
N ALA A 292 -15.26 5.78 -20.01
CA ALA A 292 -15.85 6.12 -21.31
C ALA A 292 -14.99 7.14 -22.07
N THR A 293 -14.48 8.18 -21.39
CA THR A 293 -13.58 9.17 -22.00
C THR A 293 -12.30 8.52 -22.51
N LEU A 294 -11.67 7.65 -21.70
CA LEU A 294 -10.48 6.91 -22.11
C LEU A 294 -10.75 5.98 -23.29
N MET A 295 -11.90 5.29 -23.31
CA MET A 295 -12.29 4.38 -24.39
C MET A 295 -12.57 5.10 -25.71
N SER A 296 -13.07 6.33 -25.68
CA SER A 296 -13.29 7.15 -26.88
C SER A 296 -11.99 7.54 -27.59
N LEU A 297 -10.88 7.56 -26.85
CA LEU A 297 -9.58 7.81 -27.43
C LEU A 297 -9.09 6.54 -28.14
N ARG A 298 -9.09 6.58 -29.46
CA ARG A 298 -8.38 5.57 -30.27
C ARG A 298 -6.89 5.77 -29.96
N GLY A 299 -6.22 4.72 -29.50
CA GLY A 299 -4.76 4.69 -29.57
C GLY A 299 -4.41 5.00 -31.01
N GLY A 300 -3.74 6.12 -31.27
CA GLY A 300 -3.35 6.48 -32.62
C GLY A 300 -2.73 5.24 -33.26
N ALA A 301 -3.18 4.90 -34.46
CA ALA A 301 -2.51 3.85 -35.21
C ALA A 301 -1.02 4.19 -35.18
N ALA A 302 -0.20 3.29 -34.65
CA ALA A 302 1.24 3.43 -34.75
C ALA A 302 1.52 3.74 -36.24
N PRO A 303 2.36 4.73 -36.57
CA PRO A 303 2.75 4.92 -37.94
C PRO A 303 3.23 3.54 -38.43
N SER A 304 2.62 3.05 -39.50
CA SER A 304 3.01 1.78 -40.12
C SER A 304 4.50 1.82 -40.32
N THR A 305 5.22 1.24 -39.38
CA THR A 305 6.64 1.00 -39.56
C THR A 305 6.69 0.00 -40.69
N THR A 306 7.05 0.49 -41.89
CA THR A 306 7.47 -0.33 -43.02
C THR A 306 8.09 -1.58 -42.50
N ALA A 307 7.51 -2.70 -42.87
CA ALA A 307 7.93 -4.04 -42.46
C ALA A 307 9.46 -4.15 -42.46
N ARG A 308 10.04 -4.13 -41.29
CA ARG A 308 11.43 -4.52 -41.12
C ARG A 308 11.47 -6.00 -41.44
N ALA A 309 12.20 -6.33 -42.49
CA ALA A 309 12.38 -7.71 -42.95
C ALA A 309 12.73 -8.62 -41.75
N PRO A 310 12.19 -9.82 -41.67
CA PRO A 310 12.45 -10.72 -40.57
C PRO A 310 13.95 -10.98 -40.49
N ILE A 311 14.52 -10.73 -39.32
CA ILE A 311 15.90 -11.08 -39.03
C ILE A 311 15.98 -12.60 -39.09
N PRO A 312 16.82 -13.19 -39.97
CA PRO A 312 16.92 -14.66 -40.07
C PRO A 312 17.41 -15.20 -38.72
N ILE A 313 16.55 -16.02 -38.11
CA ILE A 313 16.90 -16.78 -36.92
C ILE A 313 17.93 -17.81 -37.34
N ARG A 314 19.19 -17.57 -36.94
CA ARG A 314 20.29 -18.56 -37.11
C ARG A 314 19.97 -19.72 -36.18
N PRO A 315 19.83 -20.97 -36.67
CA PRO A 315 19.61 -22.12 -35.80
C PRO A 315 20.82 -22.32 -34.86
N PRO A 316 20.59 -22.85 -33.63
CA PRO A 316 21.66 -23.11 -32.69
C PRO A 316 22.62 -24.14 -33.32
N VAL A 317 23.93 -23.80 -33.30
CA VAL A 317 25.01 -24.71 -33.71
C VAL A 317 25.09 -25.81 -32.65
N VAL A 318 24.66 -27.02 -33.03
CA VAL A 318 24.89 -28.23 -32.25
C VAL A 318 26.35 -28.61 -32.41
N PRO A 319 27.16 -28.80 -31.33
CA PRO A 319 28.48 -29.34 -31.43
C PRO A 319 28.39 -30.78 -31.96
N ARG A 320 29.04 -31.06 -33.11
CA ARG A 320 29.23 -32.43 -33.59
C ARG A 320 30.33 -33.09 -32.77
N ASP A 321 29.99 -34.11 -32.05
CA ASP A 321 30.93 -35.07 -31.49
C ASP A 321 31.81 -35.64 -32.61
N SER A 322 33.10 -35.42 -32.54
CA SER A 322 34.10 -36.10 -33.40
C SER A 322 34.60 -37.33 -32.68
N ALA A 323 34.27 -38.47 -33.26
CA ALA A 323 34.77 -39.78 -32.83
C ALA A 323 36.28 -39.92 -32.96
N THR A 324 36.83 -40.49 -31.95
CA THR A 324 38.00 -41.36 -31.78
C THR A 324 38.85 -41.69 -33.00
N THR A 325 40.14 -41.37 -32.94
CA THR A 325 41.21 -42.31 -33.38
C THR A 325 42.46 -42.13 -32.50
N ALA A 326 42.94 -43.27 -32.01
CA ALA A 326 44.09 -43.44 -31.17
C ALA A 326 45.39 -43.38 -31.96
N ALA A 327 46.46 -42.84 -31.38
CA ALA A 327 47.83 -43.39 -31.43
C ALA A 327 48.84 -42.54 -30.60
N THR A 328 49.30 -43.15 -29.57
CA THR A 328 50.70 -43.42 -29.11
C THR A 328 51.73 -42.31 -29.00
N THR A 329 52.25 -42.25 -27.78
CA THR A 329 53.64 -42.07 -27.34
C THR A 329 54.26 -40.66 -27.19
N SER A 330 54.61 -40.40 -25.98
CA SER A 330 55.91 -40.03 -25.35
C SER A 330 55.87 -38.72 -24.54
N SER A 331 56.05 -38.91 -23.24
CA SER A 331 56.56 -37.87 -22.30
C SER A 331 58.05 -37.51 -22.63
N PRO A 332 58.57 -36.34 -22.22
CA PRO A 332 58.98 -36.13 -20.84
C PRO A 332 58.81 -34.68 -20.29
N THR A 333 58.70 -34.62 -18.97
CA THR A 333 58.87 -33.51 -18.03
C THR A 333 60.32 -33.00 -17.98
N PRO A 334 60.69 -31.92 -17.24
CA PRO A 334 60.02 -30.80 -16.62
C PRO A 334 60.73 -29.43 -16.90
N GLY A 335 60.05 -28.34 -16.49
CA GLY A 335 60.71 -27.02 -16.53
C GLY A 335 59.88 -25.95 -15.75
N THR A 336 60.30 -25.72 -14.53
CA THR A 336 59.98 -24.60 -13.68
C THR A 336 60.24 -23.24 -14.31
N ARG A 337 59.28 -22.27 -14.21
CA ARG A 337 59.64 -20.89 -13.84
C ARG A 337 58.43 -20.04 -13.45
N ARG A 338 58.66 -19.36 -12.39
CA ARG A 338 57.93 -18.36 -11.59
C ARG A 338 57.51 -17.10 -12.35
N VAL A 339 56.50 -16.44 -11.81
CA VAL A 339 56.36 -15.04 -11.33
C VAL A 339 55.33 -14.17 -12.04
N SER A 340 54.50 -13.58 -11.15
CA SER A 340 53.76 -12.31 -11.16
C SER A 340 52.46 -12.28 -11.97
N GLY A 341 51.33 -12.04 -11.39
CA GLY A 341 50.94 -10.94 -10.51
C GLY A 341 49.93 -10.07 -11.26
N GLY A 342 48.68 -10.13 -10.88
CA GLY A 342 47.68 -9.24 -11.46
C GLY A 342 46.29 -9.54 -10.90
N THR A 343 45.95 -8.93 -9.79
CA THR A 343 44.62 -8.92 -9.19
C THR A 343 43.69 -7.98 -9.93
N PRO A 344 42.40 -8.32 -10.18
CA PRO A 344 41.38 -7.35 -10.52
C PRO A 344 40.71 -6.83 -9.26
N SER A 345 40.65 -5.51 -9.17
CA SER A 345 40.02 -4.73 -8.10
C SER A 345 38.49 -4.87 -8.08
N VAL A 346 38.00 -5.19 -6.90
CA VAL A 346 36.58 -5.17 -6.55
C VAL A 346 36.21 -3.73 -6.17
N LEU A 347 35.27 -3.15 -6.88
CA LEU A 347 34.62 -1.86 -6.53
C LEU A 347 33.65 -2.05 -5.34
N ARG A 348 34.08 -1.49 -4.23
CA ARG A 348 33.37 -1.47 -2.95
C ARG A 348 32.43 -0.26 -2.91
N GLY A 349 31.10 -0.48 -2.83
CA GLY A 349 30.10 0.55 -2.60
C GLY A 349 30.21 1.12 -1.17
N LYS A 350 30.13 2.44 -1.07
CA LYS A 350 30.21 3.21 0.18
C LYS A 350 28.91 3.08 0.98
N GLY A 351 28.96 2.41 2.12
CA GLY A 351 27.94 2.49 3.16
C GLY A 351 28.23 3.67 4.08
N VAL A 352 27.19 4.47 4.32
CA VAL A 352 27.23 5.58 5.29
C VAL A 352 27.02 5.00 6.68
N ARG A 353 28.00 5.15 7.57
CA ARG A 353 27.91 4.85 8.99
C ARG A 353 27.54 6.14 9.73
N ILE A 354 26.45 6.09 10.49
CA ILE A 354 26.14 7.11 11.52
C ILE A 354 26.77 6.62 12.83
N ALA A 355 27.72 7.39 13.34
CA ALA A 355 28.43 7.13 14.58
C ALA A 355 27.55 7.50 15.78
N GLY A 356 27.27 6.51 16.64
CA GLY A 356 26.78 6.73 17.99
C GLY A 356 27.95 7.03 18.94
N ARG A 357 27.83 8.09 19.70
CA ARG A 357 28.82 8.46 20.72
C ARG A 357 28.24 8.17 22.10
N THR A 358 28.76 7.14 22.77
CA THR A 358 28.57 6.87 24.20
C THR A 358 29.58 7.64 25.03
N THR A 359 29.15 8.35 26.06
CA THR A 359 29.96 8.65 27.25
C THR A 359 29.14 8.43 28.50
N ALA A 360 29.63 7.53 29.34
CA ALA A 360 29.18 7.29 30.69
C ALA A 360 29.96 8.17 31.68
N THR A 361 29.30 8.57 32.76
CA THR A 361 29.79 8.76 34.15
C THR A 361 28.71 9.54 34.90
N GLY A 362 28.12 9.12 35.99
CA GLY A 362 28.59 8.88 37.33
C GLY A 362 27.59 9.59 38.26
N ALA A 363 27.01 8.87 39.18
CA ALA A 363 26.10 9.28 40.27
C ALA A 363 26.82 10.20 41.32
N PRO A 364 26.23 10.66 42.46
CA PRO A 364 25.03 10.20 43.17
C PRO A 364 24.10 11.30 43.79
N VAL A 365 23.04 10.82 44.43
CA VAL A 365 21.98 11.45 45.24
C VAL A 365 22.53 12.22 46.49
N PRO A 366 21.80 13.21 47.09
CA PRO A 366 21.04 12.90 48.26
C PRO A 366 19.63 13.51 48.46
N ALA A 367 18.95 12.91 49.45
CA ALA A 367 17.59 13.07 49.86
C ALA A 367 17.35 14.29 50.80
N ALA A 368 16.06 14.47 51.12
CA ALA A 368 15.37 15.13 52.26
C ALA A 368 14.54 16.35 51.85
N SER A 369 13.36 16.62 52.32
CA SER A 369 12.52 16.19 53.40
C SER A 369 11.16 16.89 53.34
N ALA A 370 10.13 16.20 53.76
CA ALA A 370 8.86 16.52 54.38
C ALA A 370 8.47 17.97 54.70
N SER A 371 7.15 18.28 54.51
CA SER A 371 6.30 18.86 55.59
C SER A 371 4.93 19.36 55.05
N SER A 372 3.88 18.74 55.58
CA SER A 372 2.69 19.21 56.28
C SER A 372 1.54 19.88 55.55
N ALA A 373 0.36 19.24 55.68
CA ALA A 373 -0.98 19.81 55.58
C ALA A 373 -1.28 20.77 56.75
N PRO A 374 -2.36 21.58 56.72
CA PRO A 374 -3.63 21.11 57.23
C PRO A 374 -4.96 21.69 56.62
N SER A 375 -6.01 20.86 56.80
CA SER A 375 -7.39 21.15 57.29
C SER A 375 -8.37 22.08 56.59
N ALA A 376 -9.55 21.49 56.38
CA ALA A 376 -10.85 22.06 56.04
C ALA A 376 -11.46 22.97 57.16
N PRO A 377 -12.62 23.69 56.94
CA PRO A 377 -13.92 23.07 57.25
C PRO A 377 -15.14 23.49 56.39
N HIS A 378 -16.16 22.58 56.41
CA HIS A 378 -17.60 22.64 56.37
C HIS A 378 -18.42 23.86 55.92
N ALA A 379 -19.45 23.66 55.04
CA ALA A 379 -20.87 23.67 55.36
C ALA A 379 -21.76 23.53 54.09
N SER A 380 -22.54 22.54 54.06
CA SER A 380 -24.01 22.36 53.96
C SER A 380 -24.78 23.08 52.84
N ALA A 381 -25.48 22.31 52.00
CA ALA A 381 -26.93 22.19 51.78
C ALA A 381 -27.28 21.71 50.36
N SER A 382 -27.97 20.59 50.27
CA SER A 382 -28.74 20.09 49.10
C SER A 382 -30.07 20.81 49.01
N PRO A 383 -30.86 20.76 47.91
CA PRO A 383 -31.36 19.52 47.26
C PRO A 383 -31.49 19.51 45.71
N HIS A 384 -31.71 18.30 45.19
CA HIS A 384 -32.00 17.80 43.86
C HIS A 384 -33.14 18.53 43.10
N PRO A 385 -33.36 18.35 41.73
CA PRO A 385 -33.29 17.05 41.03
C PRO A 385 -32.75 17.00 39.59
N THR A 386 -32.34 15.78 39.19
CA THR A 386 -32.46 15.10 37.91
C THR A 386 -32.09 15.79 36.57
N THR A 387 -31.05 15.33 35.94
CA THR A 387 -31.05 14.75 34.56
C THR A 387 -29.71 14.04 34.29
N SER A 388 -29.84 12.87 33.70
CA SER A 388 -28.77 11.96 33.33
C SER A 388 -27.98 12.49 32.14
N ASP A 389 -26.66 12.64 32.29
CA ASP A 389 -25.74 12.73 31.16
C ASP A 389 -24.62 11.68 31.30
N HIS A 390 -24.69 10.68 30.40
CA HIS A 390 -23.64 9.70 30.19
C HIS A 390 -22.45 10.35 29.49
N ALA A 391 -21.44 10.72 30.22
CA ALA A 391 -20.13 11.04 29.66
C ALA A 391 -19.40 9.75 29.34
N SER A 392 -19.33 9.38 28.04
CA SER A 392 -18.48 8.32 27.54
C SER A 392 -17.06 8.84 27.33
N GLU A 393 -16.11 8.36 28.14
CA GLU A 393 -14.67 8.53 27.91
C GLU A 393 -14.28 7.88 26.57
N ARG A 394 -13.69 8.67 25.68
CA ARG A 394 -13.16 8.24 24.37
C ARG A 394 -11.72 7.74 24.53
N PRO A 395 -11.35 6.59 23.99
CA PRO A 395 -9.95 6.16 23.92
C PRO A 395 -9.24 6.85 22.76
N GLY A 396 -8.13 7.54 23.08
CA GLY A 396 -7.30 8.27 22.12
C GLY A 396 -6.57 7.35 21.12
N GLY A 397 -6.68 7.67 19.85
CA GLY A 397 -5.99 6.97 18.76
C GLY A 397 -4.70 7.67 18.33
N ARG A 398 -3.66 6.90 18.06
CA ARG A 398 -2.32 7.38 17.66
C ARG A 398 -2.29 8.12 16.31
N GLY A 399 -3.26 7.89 15.40
CA GLY A 399 -3.37 8.57 14.12
C GLY A 399 -3.72 10.06 14.23
N ARG A 400 -4.57 10.41 15.21
CA ARG A 400 -4.94 11.81 15.49
C ARG A 400 -3.78 12.64 16.04
N ALA A 401 -2.83 12.00 16.73
CA ALA A 401 -1.65 12.67 17.30
C ALA A 401 -0.62 13.08 16.24
N LEU A 402 -0.52 12.37 15.12
CA LEU A 402 0.42 12.72 14.05
C LEU A 402 -0.15 13.85 13.18
N LEU A 403 -1.40 13.75 12.77
CA LEU A 403 -2.08 14.78 11.97
C LEU A 403 -2.31 16.05 12.78
N GLY A 404 -2.72 15.94 14.06
CA GLY A 404 -2.87 17.09 14.96
C GLY A 404 -1.57 17.83 15.24
N LYS A 405 -0.42 17.15 15.29
CA LYS A 405 0.90 17.80 15.43
C LYS A 405 1.35 18.53 14.17
N LEU A 406 0.97 18.05 12.99
CA LEU A 406 1.26 18.74 11.73
C LEU A 406 0.38 19.99 11.56
N LEU A 407 -0.89 19.90 11.86
CA LEU A 407 -1.87 20.99 11.68
C LEU A 407 -1.77 22.06 12.78
N GLY A 408 -1.45 21.71 14.03
CA GLY A 408 -1.22 22.68 15.11
C GLY A 408 -0.02 23.59 14.84
N LYS A 409 1.00 23.14 14.11
CA LYS A 409 2.11 23.98 13.65
C LYS A 409 1.73 24.96 12.54
N LEU A 410 0.66 24.70 11.79
CA LEU A 410 0.17 25.59 10.74
C LEU A 410 -0.66 26.75 11.32
N ASP A 411 -1.45 26.50 12.37
CA ASP A 411 -2.22 27.55 13.05
C ASP A 411 -1.33 28.51 13.85
N GLU A 412 -0.25 28.04 14.46
CA GLU A 412 0.72 28.90 15.15
C GLU A 412 1.50 29.83 14.20
N ARG A 413 1.66 29.48 12.92
CA ARG A 413 2.26 30.35 11.90
C ARG A 413 1.30 31.35 11.28
N ARG A 414 -0.01 31.17 11.44
CA ARG A 414 -1.03 32.14 10.99
C ARG A 414 -1.28 33.25 12.00
N ALA A 415 -0.85 33.06 13.24
CA ALA A 415 -0.99 34.02 14.33
C ALA A 415 0.27 34.92 14.55
N ARG A 416 1.28 34.77 13.67
CA ARG A 416 2.45 35.64 13.56
C ARG A 416 2.50 36.21 12.13
#